data_ef6b94c33019d068fcabb7a0a48df4ac
#
_entry.id   ef6b94c33019d068fcabb7a0a48df4ac
#
_cell.length_a   1.000
_cell.length_b   1.000
_cell.length_c   1.000
_cell.angle_alpha   90.00
_cell.angle_beta   90.00
_cell.angle_gamma   90.00
#
_symmetry.space_group_name_H-M   'P 1'
#
loop_
_entity.id
_entity.type
_entity.pdbx_description
1 polymer ?
#
loop_
_entity_poly.entity_id
_entity_poly.type
_entity_poly.pdbx_seq_one_letter_code
_entity_poly.pdbx_strand_id
1 'polypeptide(L)'
;MTLEGRVALVTGASQGIGHACALALAHRGATIAAAARKQQKLDELVAEITKTGAKAAAFAIDVTDEDQVKSGVKVALAQFGKIDILVNNAGITRDQLVMRMKRADWDAVLNTNLTSAYLCIQQVIGSMLKQRWGRIINITSVFGQMGQAGQANYAASKAGLIGLTMAMAREVASRNITVNAVAPGFIDTSMTAALSEEFKQAAVNQIPLGRVGKPEDVATAVRFLASEEASYITGHVLNVNGGLLMG
;
A
#
# COMPACT_ATOMS: atom_id res chain seq x y z
N MET A 1 -7.50 19.63 -0.95
CA MET A 1 -7.49 18.19 -0.54
C MET A 1 -7.78 18.07 0.94
N THR A 2 -9.01 17.88 1.36
CA THR A 2 -9.34 17.51 2.75
C THR A 2 -9.84 16.06 2.77
N LEU A 3 -9.51 15.33 3.83
CA LEU A 3 -9.99 13.98 4.12
C LEU A 3 -10.73 13.94 5.47
N GLU A 4 -11.21 15.10 5.93
CA GLU A 4 -11.97 15.20 7.17
C GLU A 4 -13.18 14.27 7.18
N GLY A 5 -13.39 13.59 8.29
CA GLY A 5 -14.45 12.60 8.46
C GLY A 5 -14.24 11.30 7.70
N ARG A 6 -13.12 11.09 6.99
CA ARG A 6 -12.74 9.82 6.34
C ARG A 6 -11.92 8.95 7.27
N VAL A 7 -12.11 7.65 7.15
CA VAL A 7 -11.34 6.63 7.90
C VAL A 7 -10.48 5.86 6.90
N ALA A 8 -9.16 5.83 7.13
CA ALA A 8 -8.20 5.14 6.29
C ALA A 8 -7.58 3.95 7.03
N LEU A 9 -7.75 2.75 6.48
CA LEU A 9 -7.02 1.56 6.89
C LEU A 9 -5.73 1.47 6.05
N VAL A 10 -4.58 1.45 6.73
CA VAL A 10 -3.26 1.35 6.08
C VAL A 10 -2.57 0.08 6.56
N THR A 11 -2.32 -0.88 5.65
CA THR A 11 -1.59 -2.10 5.98
C THR A 11 -0.07 -1.90 5.85
N GLY A 12 0.72 -2.61 6.66
CA GLY A 12 2.17 -2.41 6.72
C GLY A 12 2.57 -1.02 7.21
N ALA A 13 1.74 -0.39 8.06
CA ALA A 13 1.92 0.98 8.53
C ALA A 13 3.08 1.20 9.51
N SER A 14 3.74 0.14 9.97
CA SER A 14 4.77 0.22 11.02
C SER A 14 6.09 0.87 10.58
N GLN A 15 6.33 1.06 9.29
CA GLN A 15 7.57 1.64 8.75
C GLN A 15 7.45 2.01 7.25
N GLY A 16 8.42 2.76 6.74
CA GLY A 16 8.61 3.05 5.32
C GLY A 16 7.39 3.71 4.66
N ILE A 17 7.01 3.22 3.48
CA ILE A 17 5.92 3.79 2.68
C ILE A 17 4.59 3.80 3.45
N GLY A 18 4.26 2.70 4.14
CA GLY A 18 3.00 2.63 4.89
C GLY A 18 2.92 3.63 6.03
N HIS A 19 4.02 3.85 6.75
CA HIS A 19 4.13 4.87 7.79
C HIS A 19 3.93 6.28 7.21
N ALA A 20 4.64 6.60 6.13
CA ALA A 20 4.52 7.89 5.46
C ALA A 20 3.09 8.11 4.90
N CYS A 21 2.45 7.06 4.34
CA CYS A 21 1.05 7.13 3.89
C CYS A 21 0.10 7.46 5.04
N ALA A 22 0.25 6.78 6.19
CA ALA A 22 -0.59 7.03 7.36
C ALA A 22 -0.47 8.50 7.84
N LEU A 23 0.76 9.03 7.93
CA LEU A 23 1.00 10.43 8.29
C LEU A 23 0.41 11.40 7.26
N ALA A 24 0.64 11.16 5.96
CA ALA A 24 0.17 12.03 4.89
C ALA A 24 -1.37 12.11 4.82
N LEU A 25 -2.07 11.01 5.10
CA LEU A 25 -3.53 10.96 5.17
C LEU A 25 -4.04 11.66 6.45
N ALA A 26 -3.39 11.42 7.60
CA ALA A 26 -3.71 12.07 8.87
C ALA A 26 -3.58 13.59 8.80
N HIS A 27 -2.53 14.11 8.19
CA HIS A 27 -2.31 15.55 7.97
C HIS A 27 -3.40 16.22 7.11
N ARG A 28 -4.25 15.43 6.45
CA ARG A 28 -5.41 15.94 5.69
C ARG A 28 -6.74 15.68 6.40
N GLY A 29 -6.71 15.29 7.67
CA GLY A 29 -7.88 15.12 8.52
C GLY A 29 -8.49 13.72 8.52
N ALA A 30 -7.83 12.72 7.87
CA ALA A 30 -8.30 11.34 7.97
C ALA A 30 -8.05 10.77 9.36
N THR A 31 -8.99 9.97 9.86
CA THR A 31 -8.76 9.06 10.98
C THR A 31 -8.01 7.83 10.48
N ILE A 32 -6.97 7.39 11.18
CA ILE A 32 -6.09 6.31 10.73
C ILE A 32 -6.31 5.03 11.53
N ALA A 33 -6.66 3.95 10.84
CA ALA A 33 -6.54 2.59 11.32
C ALA A 33 -5.18 2.04 10.83
N ALA A 34 -4.17 2.05 11.69
CA ALA A 34 -2.83 1.59 11.35
C ALA A 34 -2.71 0.09 11.61
N ALA A 35 -2.43 -0.70 10.55
CA ALA A 35 -2.35 -2.16 10.65
C ALA A 35 -0.95 -2.68 10.31
N ALA A 36 -0.37 -3.50 11.17
CA ALA A 36 0.88 -4.25 10.97
C ALA A 36 1.03 -5.30 12.09
N ARG A 37 2.07 -6.15 12.00
CA ARG A 37 2.33 -7.19 13.00
C ARG A 37 2.93 -6.67 14.32
N LYS A 38 3.71 -5.57 14.27
CA LYS A 38 4.49 -5.07 15.42
C LYS A 38 3.69 -3.99 16.16
N GLN A 39 3.01 -4.38 17.24
CA GLN A 39 2.19 -3.47 18.04
C GLN A 39 2.97 -2.22 18.50
N GLN A 40 4.16 -2.39 19.07
CA GLN A 40 4.96 -1.26 19.57
C GLN A 40 5.21 -0.19 18.49
N LYS A 41 5.52 -0.60 17.24
CA LYS A 41 5.74 0.32 16.14
C LYS A 41 4.46 1.04 15.70
N LEU A 42 3.33 0.36 15.82
CA LEU A 42 2.02 0.98 15.57
C LEU A 42 1.68 2.00 16.67
N ASP A 43 2.00 1.70 17.92
CA ASP A 43 1.76 2.61 19.03
C ASP A 43 2.62 3.89 18.90
N GLU A 44 3.88 3.76 18.47
CA GLU A 44 4.76 4.88 18.12
C GLU A 44 4.12 5.76 17.01
N LEU A 45 3.62 5.16 15.93
CA LEU A 45 2.95 5.87 14.84
C LEU A 45 1.65 6.55 15.31
N VAL A 46 0.83 5.84 16.09
CA VAL A 46 -0.41 6.40 16.65
C VAL A 46 -0.10 7.61 17.53
N ALA A 47 0.93 7.52 18.39
CA ALA A 47 1.36 8.64 19.23
C ALA A 47 1.85 9.83 18.37
N GLU A 48 2.56 9.59 17.28
CA GLU A 48 3.00 10.62 16.34
C GLU A 48 1.80 11.32 15.68
N ILE A 49 0.84 10.55 15.16
CA ILE A 49 -0.37 11.08 14.52
C ILE A 49 -1.20 11.88 15.51
N THR A 50 -1.41 11.37 16.73
CA THR A 50 -2.26 12.05 17.73
C THR A 50 -1.67 13.37 18.22
N LYS A 51 -0.35 13.53 18.23
CA LYS A 51 0.31 14.82 18.50
C LYS A 51 -0.07 15.92 17.51
N THR A 52 -0.47 15.56 16.30
CA THR A 52 -0.94 16.54 15.29
C THR A 52 -2.43 16.89 15.43
N GLY A 53 -3.14 16.30 16.41
CA GLY A 53 -4.58 16.46 16.62
C GLY A 53 -5.45 15.50 15.79
N ALA A 54 -4.86 14.66 14.95
CA ALA A 54 -5.59 13.66 14.18
C ALA A 54 -5.90 12.42 15.03
N LYS A 55 -6.93 11.66 14.64
CA LYS A 55 -7.32 10.41 15.31
C LYS A 55 -6.63 9.22 14.68
N ALA A 56 -6.11 8.31 15.50
CA ALA A 56 -5.54 7.05 15.03
C ALA A 56 -5.75 5.93 16.06
N ALA A 57 -5.74 4.68 15.57
CA ALA A 57 -5.66 3.49 16.40
C ALA A 57 -4.79 2.41 15.75
N ALA A 58 -4.18 1.58 16.59
CA ALA A 58 -3.30 0.49 16.20
C ALA A 58 -4.08 -0.84 16.17
N PHE A 59 -3.84 -1.61 15.10
CA PHE A 59 -4.42 -2.94 14.91
C PHE A 59 -3.29 -3.92 14.57
N ALA A 60 -2.94 -4.79 15.54
CA ALA A 60 -1.95 -5.84 15.29
C ALA A 60 -2.59 -6.93 14.41
N ILE A 61 -2.23 -6.92 13.13
CA ILE A 61 -2.77 -7.84 12.11
C ILE A 61 -1.61 -8.41 11.30
N ASP A 62 -1.49 -9.73 11.24
CA ASP A 62 -0.74 -10.39 10.19
C ASP A 62 -1.66 -10.53 8.97
N VAL A 63 -1.33 -9.80 7.91
CA VAL A 63 -2.15 -9.79 6.69
C VAL A 63 -2.12 -11.11 5.91
N THR A 64 -1.22 -12.04 6.27
CA THR A 64 -1.17 -13.40 5.70
C THR A 64 -2.11 -14.39 6.38
N ASP A 65 -2.68 -13.99 7.52
CA ASP A 65 -3.63 -14.77 8.31
C ASP A 65 -5.06 -14.23 8.07
N GLU A 66 -5.88 -14.99 7.37
CA GLU A 66 -7.24 -14.59 6.98
C GLU A 66 -8.13 -14.27 8.20
N ASP A 67 -8.02 -15.06 9.28
CA ASP A 67 -8.82 -14.83 10.49
C ASP A 67 -8.40 -13.56 11.23
N GLN A 68 -7.10 -13.24 11.25
CA GLN A 68 -6.62 -11.97 11.80
C GLN A 68 -7.05 -10.77 10.94
N VAL A 69 -7.02 -10.89 9.62
CA VAL A 69 -7.54 -9.83 8.72
C VAL A 69 -9.02 -9.61 8.99
N LYS A 70 -9.82 -10.67 9.00
CA LYS A 70 -11.26 -10.62 9.23
C LYS A 70 -11.60 -10.03 10.62
N SER A 71 -10.98 -10.53 11.68
CA SER A 71 -11.23 -10.05 13.04
C SER A 71 -10.72 -8.63 13.24
N GLY A 72 -9.51 -8.30 12.79
CA GLY A 72 -8.92 -6.98 12.94
C GLY A 72 -9.67 -5.90 12.18
N VAL A 73 -10.09 -6.16 10.92
CA VAL A 73 -10.91 -5.21 10.16
C VAL A 73 -12.29 -5.05 10.80
N LYS A 74 -12.89 -6.13 11.32
CA LYS A 74 -14.16 -6.05 12.05
C LYS A 74 -14.04 -5.15 13.29
N VAL A 75 -12.96 -5.24 14.05
CA VAL A 75 -12.69 -4.37 15.20
C VAL A 75 -12.53 -2.91 14.75
N ALA A 76 -11.79 -2.66 13.68
CA ALA A 76 -11.63 -1.30 13.13
C ALA A 76 -12.97 -0.70 12.67
N LEU A 77 -13.81 -1.49 12.00
CA LEU A 77 -15.17 -1.08 11.61
C LEU A 77 -16.06 -0.81 12.83
N ALA A 78 -15.96 -1.62 13.89
CA ALA A 78 -16.71 -1.39 15.11
C ALA A 78 -16.28 -0.10 15.83
N GLN A 79 -14.97 0.20 15.83
CA GLN A 79 -14.41 1.37 16.50
C GLN A 79 -14.71 2.68 15.75
N PHE A 80 -14.63 2.67 14.43
CA PHE A 80 -14.74 3.89 13.62
C PHE A 80 -16.06 4.00 12.84
N GLY A 81 -16.89 2.96 12.86
CA GLY A 81 -18.18 2.90 12.16
C GLY A 81 -18.07 2.61 10.65
N LYS A 82 -16.93 2.89 10.04
CA LYS A 82 -16.69 2.73 8.60
C LYS A 82 -15.21 2.64 8.28
N ILE A 83 -14.90 2.21 7.05
CA ILE A 83 -13.59 2.39 6.39
C ILE A 83 -13.87 2.98 5.02
N ASP A 84 -13.37 4.18 4.78
CA ASP A 84 -13.53 4.93 3.53
C ASP A 84 -12.37 4.69 2.57
N ILE A 85 -11.16 4.56 3.10
CA ILE A 85 -9.92 4.45 2.34
C ILE A 85 -9.19 3.18 2.77
N LEU A 86 -8.74 2.38 1.81
CA LEU A 86 -7.86 1.24 2.04
C LEU A 86 -6.55 1.44 1.30
N VAL A 87 -5.44 1.40 2.02
CA VAL A 87 -4.09 1.37 1.43
C VAL A 87 -3.47 0.00 1.67
N ASN A 88 -3.46 -0.83 0.64
CA ASN A 88 -2.77 -2.13 0.62
C ASN A 88 -1.29 -1.91 0.35
N ASN A 89 -0.50 -1.79 1.43
CA ASN A 89 0.93 -1.52 1.34
C ASN A 89 1.79 -2.66 1.90
N ALA A 90 1.25 -3.52 2.76
CA ALA A 90 2.01 -4.66 3.29
C ALA A 90 2.67 -5.47 2.16
N GLY A 91 3.95 -5.76 2.31
CA GLY A 91 4.71 -6.49 1.31
C GLY A 91 6.08 -6.92 1.80
N ILE A 92 6.61 -7.95 1.16
CA ILE A 92 7.95 -8.51 1.39
C ILE A 92 8.62 -8.84 0.06
N THR A 93 9.95 -8.99 0.10
CA THR A 93 10.74 -9.63 -0.96
C THR A 93 11.39 -10.90 -0.44
N ARG A 94 11.63 -11.87 -1.33
CA ARG A 94 12.42 -13.08 -1.14
C ARG A 94 13.15 -13.34 -2.44
N ASP A 95 14.25 -12.60 -2.64
CA ASP A 95 14.96 -12.52 -3.90
C ASP A 95 15.81 -13.76 -4.11
N GLN A 96 15.64 -14.42 -5.24
CA GLN A 96 16.42 -15.58 -5.67
C GLN A 96 16.20 -15.83 -7.17
N LEU A 97 17.24 -16.25 -7.89
CA LEU A 97 17.07 -16.73 -9.26
C LEU A 97 16.06 -17.88 -9.32
N VAL A 98 15.21 -17.90 -10.35
CA VAL A 98 14.07 -18.83 -10.45
C VAL A 98 14.49 -20.31 -10.30
N MET A 99 15.66 -20.67 -10.82
CA MET A 99 16.19 -22.04 -10.72
C MET A 99 16.56 -22.46 -9.27
N ARG A 100 16.69 -21.52 -8.35
CA ARG A 100 17.03 -21.76 -6.94
C ARG A 100 15.90 -21.31 -6.00
N MET A 101 14.85 -20.68 -6.53
CA MET A 101 13.73 -20.17 -5.73
C MET A 101 12.94 -21.33 -5.11
N LYS A 102 12.83 -21.32 -3.79
CA LYS A 102 12.03 -22.31 -3.08
C LYS A 102 10.55 -22.00 -3.21
N ARG A 103 9.72 -23.04 -3.27
CA ARG A 103 8.26 -22.90 -3.30
C ARG A 103 7.75 -22.10 -2.11
N ALA A 104 8.32 -22.29 -0.92
CA ALA A 104 7.94 -21.54 0.28
C ALA A 104 8.20 -20.03 0.15
N ASP A 105 9.31 -19.62 -0.50
CA ASP A 105 9.60 -18.20 -0.74
C ASP A 105 8.65 -17.58 -1.78
N TRP A 106 8.28 -18.36 -2.80
CA TRP A 106 7.27 -17.98 -3.76
C TRP A 106 5.93 -17.74 -3.08
N ASP A 107 5.44 -18.74 -2.34
CA ASP A 107 4.13 -18.69 -1.66
C ASP A 107 4.08 -17.57 -0.61
N ALA A 108 5.14 -17.37 0.16
CA ALA A 108 5.21 -16.30 1.15
C ALA A 108 5.08 -14.91 0.52
N VAL A 109 5.73 -14.68 -0.64
CA VAL A 109 5.65 -13.39 -1.34
C VAL A 109 4.26 -13.19 -1.95
N LEU A 110 3.68 -14.19 -2.62
CA LEU A 110 2.33 -14.08 -3.18
C LEU A 110 1.29 -13.87 -2.09
N ASN A 111 1.37 -14.63 -1.00
CA ASN A 111 0.41 -14.49 0.11
C ASN A 111 0.48 -13.10 0.74
N THR A 112 1.70 -12.58 0.98
CA THR A 112 1.85 -11.27 1.62
C THR A 112 1.51 -10.11 0.68
N ASN A 113 1.92 -10.16 -0.59
CA ASN A 113 1.84 -8.99 -1.49
C ASN A 113 0.54 -8.94 -2.30
N LEU A 114 -0.08 -10.08 -2.57
CA LEU A 114 -1.26 -10.18 -3.44
C LEU A 114 -2.49 -10.71 -2.70
N THR A 115 -2.40 -11.92 -2.12
CA THR A 115 -3.55 -12.53 -1.44
C THR A 115 -4.04 -11.66 -0.28
N SER A 116 -3.12 -11.07 0.49
CA SER A 116 -3.49 -10.18 1.59
C SER A 116 -4.29 -8.94 1.15
N ALA A 117 -3.94 -8.36 0.00
CA ALA A 117 -4.67 -7.22 -0.55
C ALA A 117 -6.11 -7.62 -0.93
N TYR A 118 -6.28 -8.80 -1.56
CA TYR A 118 -7.60 -9.37 -1.83
C TYR A 118 -8.40 -9.55 -0.53
N LEU A 119 -7.81 -10.15 0.50
CA LEU A 119 -8.47 -10.37 1.80
C LEU A 119 -8.90 -9.05 2.44
N CYS A 120 -8.03 -8.04 2.46
CA CYS A 120 -8.36 -6.72 2.99
C CYS A 120 -9.49 -6.04 2.20
N ILE A 121 -9.46 -6.09 0.86
CA ILE A 121 -10.52 -5.56 0.00
C ILE A 121 -11.85 -6.23 0.35
N GLN A 122 -11.87 -7.56 0.45
CA GLN A 122 -13.07 -8.33 0.75
C GLN A 122 -13.73 -7.89 2.08
N GLN A 123 -12.93 -7.56 3.08
CA GLN A 123 -13.44 -7.15 4.40
C GLN A 123 -13.99 -5.71 4.41
N VAL A 124 -13.46 -4.80 3.60
CA VAL A 124 -13.88 -3.38 3.62
C VAL A 124 -14.93 -3.03 2.57
N ILE A 125 -15.00 -3.80 1.47
CA ILE A 125 -15.80 -3.44 0.30
C ILE A 125 -17.29 -3.30 0.63
N GLY A 126 -17.82 -4.15 1.52
CA GLY A 126 -19.22 -4.09 1.96
C GLY A 126 -19.59 -2.73 2.60
N SER A 127 -18.69 -2.18 3.43
CA SER A 127 -18.85 -0.84 4.02
C SER A 127 -18.85 0.25 2.94
N MET A 128 -17.91 0.19 2.00
CA MET A 128 -17.80 1.15 0.90
C MET A 128 -19.00 1.10 -0.04
N LEU A 129 -19.50 -0.09 -0.37
CA LEU A 129 -20.71 -0.28 -1.20
C LEU A 129 -21.95 0.31 -0.54
N LYS A 130 -22.13 0.10 0.77
CA LYS A 130 -23.26 0.63 1.54
C LYS A 130 -23.29 2.16 1.56
N GLN A 131 -22.14 2.79 1.74
CA GLN A 131 -22.04 4.26 1.78
C GLN A 131 -21.93 4.91 0.39
N ARG A 132 -21.75 4.11 -0.69
CA ARG A 132 -21.54 4.57 -2.07
C ARG A 132 -20.35 5.53 -2.19
N TRP A 133 -19.27 5.20 -1.48
CA TRP A 133 -18.02 5.93 -1.52
C TRP A 133 -16.87 5.03 -1.04
N GLY A 134 -15.75 5.08 -1.73
CA GLY A 134 -14.55 4.36 -1.33
C GLY A 134 -13.34 4.73 -2.18
N ARG A 135 -12.14 4.56 -1.58
CA ARG A 135 -10.85 4.71 -2.28
C ARG A 135 -9.96 3.55 -1.89
N ILE A 136 -9.60 2.72 -2.85
CA ILE A 136 -8.68 1.60 -2.65
C ILE A 136 -7.39 1.90 -3.42
N ILE A 137 -6.28 1.92 -2.71
CA ILE A 137 -4.96 2.20 -3.28
C ILE A 137 -4.04 1.01 -2.99
N ASN A 138 -3.57 0.36 -4.04
CA ASN A 138 -2.67 -0.78 -3.95
C ASN A 138 -1.23 -0.34 -4.23
N ILE A 139 -0.32 -0.57 -3.31
CA ILE A 139 1.10 -0.27 -3.51
C ILE A 139 1.74 -1.42 -4.27
N THR A 140 1.95 -1.21 -5.57
CA THR A 140 2.59 -2.15 -6.48
C THR A 140 4.11 -1.92 -6.53
N SER A 141 4.72 -1.97 -7.68
CA SER A 141 6.12 -1.64 -7.94
C SER A 141 6.34 -1.45 -9.43
N VAL A 142 7.33 -0.66 -9.79
CA VAL A 142 7.86 -0.63 -11.16
C VAL A 142 8.26 -2.03 -11.64
N PHE A 143 8.76 -2.89 -10.77
CA PHE A 143 9.12 -4.26 -11.11
C PHE A 143 7.92 -5.19 -11.37
N GLY A 144 6.71 -4.81 -10.96
CA GLY A 144 5.49 -5.46 -11.41
C GLY A 144 5.14 -5.17 -12.88
N GLN A 145 5.69 -4.13 -13.46
CA GLN A 145 5.48 -3.72 -14.86
C GLN A 145 6.62 -4.17 -15.78
N MET A 146 7.88 -4.04 -15.34
CA MET A 146 9.04 -4.33 -16.19
C MET A 146 9.77 -5.64 -15.81
N GLY A 147 9.44 -6.25 -14.68
CA GLY A 147 10.20 -7.39 -14.15
C GLY A 147 11.54 -6.99 -13.56
N GLN A 148 12.17 -7.95 -12.85
CA GLN A 148 13.52 -7.80 -12.30
C GLN A 148 14.14 -9.18 -12.12
N ALA A 149 15.39 -9.35 -12.58
CA ALA A 149 16.11 -10.60 -12.39
C ALA A 149 16.25 -10.91 -10.88
N GLY A 150 16.01 -12.17 -10.51
CA GLY A 150 16.02 -12.61 -9.11
C GLY A 150 14.74 -12.31 -8.32
N GLN A 151 13.75 -11.64 -8.91
CA GLN A 151 12.50 -11.24 -8.24
C GLN A 151 11.25 -11.78 -8.93
N ALA A 152 11.30 -12.99 -9.49
CA ALA A 152 10.16 -13.56 -10.22
C ALA A 152 8.87 -13.63 -9.37
N ASN A 153 8.97 -14.03 -8.09
CA ASN A 153 7.85 -14.04 -7.16
C ASN A 153 7.33 -12.63 -6.85
N TYR A 154 8.22 -11.68 -6.59
CA TYR A 154 7.86 -10.29 -6.30
C TYR A 154 7.21 -9.62 -7.52
N ALA A 155 7.84 -9.71 -8.69
CA ALA A 155 7.30 -9.17 -9.93
C ALA A 155 5.93 -9.76 -10.25
N ALA A 156 5.76 -11.09 -10.15
CA ALA A 156 4.48 -11.75 -10.33
C ALA A 156 3.41 -11.26 -9.35
N SER A 157 3.76 -11.11 -8.06
CA SER A 157 2.82 -10.60 -7.04
C SER A 157 2.37 -9.17 -7.32
N LYS A 158 3.30 -8.30 -7.74
CA LYS A 158 3.01 -6.88 -8.03
C LYS A 158 2.28 -6.69 -9.36
N ALA A 159 2.56 -7.53 -10.37
CA ALA A 159 1.79 -7.59 -11.62
C ALA A 159 0.36 -8.11 -11.36
N GLY A 160 0.21 -9.16 -10.55
CA GLY A 160 -1.10 -9.65 -10.13
C GLY A 160 -1.93 -8.60 -9.40
N LEU A 161 -1.29 -7.77 -8.57
CA LEU A 161 -1.95 -6.66 -7.86
C LEU A 161 -2.42 -5.56 -8.83
N ILE A 162 -1.72 -5.33 -9.94
CA ILE A 162 -2.17 -4.46 -11.03
C ILE A 162 -3.43 -5.04 -11.68
N GLY A 163 -3.44 -6.33 -12.01
CA GLY A 163 -4.62 -7.02 -12.55
C GLY A 163 -5.82 -6.95 -11.60
N LEU A 164 -5.61 -7.20 -10.30
CA LEU A 164 -6.64 -7.08 -9.26
C LEU A 164 -7.19 -5.64 -9.20
N THR A 165 -6.32 -4.63 -9.29
CA THR A 165 -6.72 -3.21 -9.31
C THR A 165 -7.69 -2.92 -10.46
N MET A 166 -7.35 -3.36 -11.66
CA MET A 166 -8.17 -3.13 -12.87
C MET A 166 -9.51 -3.87 -12.82
N ALA A 167 -9.51 -5.12 -12.33
CA ALA A 167 -10.74 -5.90 -12.18
C ALA A 167 -11.70 -5.27 -11.17
N MET A 168 -11.19 -4.95 -9.98
CA MET A 168 -11.97 -4.31 -8.93
C MET A 168 -12.49 -2.93 -9.33
N ALA A 169 -11.68 -2.15 -10.06
CA ALA A 169 -12.12 -0.84 -10.57
C ALA A 169 -13.37 -0.96 -11.44
N ARG A 170 -13.43 -1.95 -12.34
CA ARG A 170 -14.62 -2.21 -13.19
C ARG A 170 -15.84 -2.66 -12.37
N GLU A 171 -15.62 -3.49 -11.36
CA GLU A 171 -16.69 -4.07 -10.54
C GLU A 171 -17.40 -3.01 -9.68
N VAL A 172 -16.67 -2.04 -9.12
CA VAL A 172 -17.20 -1.13 -8.09
C VAL A 172 -17.38 0.32 -8.53
N ALA A 173 -16.96 0.70 -9.74
CA ALA A 173 -17.01 2.09 -10.23
C ALA A 173 -18.44 2.70 -10.15
N SER A 174 -19.49 1.92 -10.46
CA SER A 174 -20.89 2.36 -10.40
C SER A 174 -21.35 2.76 -8.99
N ARG A 175 -20.55 2.46 -7.98
CA ARG A 175 -20.78 2.79 -6.57
C ARG A 175 -19.95 3.96 -6.06
N ASN A 176 -19.35 4.75 -6.95
CA ASN A 176 -18.44 5.86 -6.60
C ASN A 176 -17.23 5.38 -5.76
N ILE A 177 -16.75 4.17 -6.05
CA ILE A 177 -15.56 3.60 -5.46
C ILE A 177 -14.48 3.56 -6.53
N THR A 178 -13.32 4.19 -6.27
CA THR A 178 -12.17 4.10 -7.16
C THR A 178 -11.14 3.12 -6.62
N VAL A 179 -10.52 2.37 -7.53
CA VAL A 179 -9.46 1.43 -7.20
C VAL A 179 -8.28 1.73 -8.10
N ASN A 180 -7.16 2.15 -7.51
CA ASN A 180 -5.96 2.52 -8.24
C ASN A 180 -4.72 1.85 -7.64
N ALA A 181 -3.66 1.81 -8.41
CA ALA A 181 -2.34 1.36 -7.96
C ALA A 181 -1.36 2.52 -7.97
N VAL A 182 -0.42 2.52 -7.04
CA VAL A 182 0.80 3.32 -7.09
C VAL A 182 1.95 2.36 -7.32
N ALA A 183 2.81 2.66 -8.30
CA ALA A 183 3.99 1.87 -8.64
C ALA A 183 5.26 2.64 -8.27
N PRO A 184 5.79 2.45 -7.05
CA PRO A 184 7.06 3.05 -6.65
C PRO A 184 8.22 2.48 -7.48
N GLY A 185 9.22 3.34 -7.73
CA GLY A 185 10.54 2.92 -8.17
C GLY A 185 11.42 2.55 -6.98
N PHE A 186 12.66 3.00 -7.02
CA PHE A 186 13.63 2.80 -5.94
C PHE A 186 13.37 3.83 -4.83
N ILE A 187 12.86 3.36 -3.68
CA ILE A 187 12.50 4.22 -2.54
C ILE A 187 13.39 3.87 -1.34
N ASP A 188 13.93 4.89 -0.68
CA ASP A 188 14.74 4.73 0.53
C ASP A 188 13.87 4.26 1.70
N THR A 189 14.02 2.99 2.04
CA THR A 189 13.30 2.31 3.12
C THR A 189 14.19 1.28 3.78
N SER A 190 13.76 0.70 4.89
CA SER A 190 14.46 -0.43 5.51
C SER A 190 14.64 -1.64 4.58
N MET A 191 13.80 -1.79 3.57
CA MET A 191 13.90 -2.86 2.57
C MET A 191 15.10 -2.63 1.63
N THR A 192 15.40 -1.39 1.28
CA THR A 192 16.50 -1.00 0.38
C THR A 192 17.78 -0.61 1.13
N ALA A 193 17.69 -0.36 2.44
CA ALA A 193 18.82 0.04 3.26
C ALA A 193 19.94 -1.03 3.32
N ALA A 194 19.57 -2.32 3.24
CA ALA A 194 20.50 -3.44 3.27
C ALA A 194 21.30 -3.66 1.95
N LEU A 195 20.99 -2.89 0.90
CA LEU A 195 21.67 -3.01 -0.40
C LEU A 195 23.04 -2.30 -0.35
N SER A 196 24.01 -2.85 -1.10
CA SER A 196 25.33 -2.23 -1.18
C SER A 196 25.27 -0.84 -1.82
N GLU A 197 26.21 0.03 -1.46
CA GLU A 197 26.30 1.39 -2.05
C GLU A 197 26.50 1.35 -3.57
N GLU A 198 27.26 0.35 -4.06
CA GLU A 198 27.45 0.12 -5.50
C GLU A 198 26.12 -0.16 -6.20
N PHE A 199 25.27 -1.00 -5.59
CA PHE A 199 23.94 -1.30 -6.14
C PHE A 199 23.03 -0.08 -6.12
N LYS A 200 23.04 0.70 -5.03
CA LYS A 200 22.28 1.94 -4.92
C LYS A 200 22.72 2.95 -5.98
N GLN A 201 24.02 3.13 -6.19
CA GLN A 201 24.54 4.02 -7.21
C GLN A 201 24.18 3.55 -8.62
N ALA A 202 24.24 2.26 -8.89
CA ALA A 202 23.81 1.69 -10.17
C ALA A 202 22.32 1.92 -10.43
N ALA A 203 21.48 1.81 -9.38
CA ALA A 203 20.06 2.12 -9.46
C ALA A 203 19.82 3.62 -9.73
N VAL A 204 20.52 4.52 -9.03
CA VAL A 204 20.43 5.98 -9.22
C VAL A 204 20.78 6.37 -10.65
N ASN A 205 21.82 5.73 -11.24
CA ASN A 205 22.23 6.01 -12.63
C ASN A 205 21.16 5.67 -13.68
N GLN A 206 20.19 4.80 -13.33
CA GLN A 206 19.06 4.45 -14.20
C GLN A 206 17.84 5.37 -13.97
N ILE A 207 17.82 6.18 -12.92
CA ILE A 207 16.70 7.05 -12.58
C ILE A 207 16.93 8.43 -13.22
N PRO A 208 16.11 8.87 -14.18
CA PRO A 208 16.27 10.18 -14.84
C PRO A 208 16.33 11.36 -13.88
N LEU A 209 15.57 11.34 -12.76
CA LEU A 209 15.64 12.38 -11.72
C LEU A 209 16.95 12.33 -10.89
N GLY A 210 17.85 11.36 -11.10
CA GLY A 210 19.16 11.27 -10.48
C GLY A 210 19.17 11.06 -8.97
N ARG A 211 18.08 10.61 -8.39
CA ARG A 211 17.97 10.32 -6.95
C ARG A 211 17.05 9.15 -6.65
N VAL A 212 17.30 8.50 -5.53
CA VAL A 212 16.34 7.59 -4.91
C VAL A 212 15.12 8.38 -4.42
N GLY A 213 13.93 7.81 -4.55
CA GLY A 213 12.71 8.40 -4.01
C GLY A 213 12.64 8.24 -2.48
N LYS A 214 11.84 9.08 -1.83
CA LYS A 214 11.54 8.98 -0.40
C LYS A 214 10.14 8.39 -0.20
N PRO A 215 9.84 7.78 0.96
CA PRO A 215 8.49 7.32 1.29
C PRO A 215 7.42 8.41 1.09
N GLU A 216 7.76 9.67 1.35
CA GLU A 216 6.88 10.83 1.20
C GLU A 216 6.52 11.12 -0.27
N ASP A 217 7.41 10.81 -1.22
CA ASP A 217 7.13 10.93 -2.66
C ASP A 217 5.93 10.00 -3.02
N VAL A 218 5.93 8.77 -2.49
CA VAL A 218 4.84 7.80 -2.67
C VAL A 218 3.58 8.19 -1.91
N ALA A 219 3.74 8.61 -0.65
CA ALA A 219 2.63 9.00 0.22
C ALA A 219 1.84 10.20 -0.36
N THR A 220 2.51 11.11 -1.07
CA THR A 220 1.86 12.23 -1.76
C THR A 220 0.94 11.74 -2.87
N ALA A 221 1.35 10.76 -3.66
CA ALA A 221 0.52 10.14 -4.70
C ALA A 221 -0.67 9.37 -4.09
N VAL A 222 -0.45 8.62 -3.01
CA VAL A 222 -1.52 7.93 -2.26
C VAL A 222 -2.56 8.93 -1.74
N ARG A 223 -2.11 10.03 -1.13
CA ARG A 223 -2.99 11.09 -0.63
C ARG A 223 -3.82 11.72 -1.75
N PHE A 224 -3.23 11.97 -2.91
CA PHE A 224 -3.95 12.47 -4.08
C PHE A 224 -5.03 11.49 -4.53
N LEU A 225 -4.68 10.21 -4.73
CA LEU A 225 -5.64 9.17 -5.15
C LEU A 225 -6.74 8.90 -4.10
N ALA A 226 -6.49 9.18 -2.84
CA ALA A 226 -7.47 9.07 -1.76
C ALA A 226 -8.48 10.24 -1.72
N SER A 227 -8.21 11.34 -2.43
CA SER A 227 -9.00 12.57 -2.38
C SER A 227 -10.14 12.62 -3.42
N GLU A 228 -11.02 13.61 -3.30
CA GLU A 228 -12.05 13.90 -4.31
C GLU A 228 -11.46 14.41 -5.63
N GLU A 229 -10.26 14.98 -5.60
CA GLU A 229 -9.59 15.48 -6.80
C GLU A 229 -9.25 14.35 -7.79
N ALA A 230 -9.10 13.10 -7.29
CA ALA A 230 -8.89 11.91 -8.09
C ALA A 230 -10.19 11.12 -8.38
N SER A 231 -11.37 11.71 -8.17
CA SER A 231 -12.66 11.00 -8.28
C SER A 231 -12.96 10.44 -9.68
N TYR A 232 -12.30 10.96 -10.71
CA TYR A 232 -12.43 10.47 -12.09
C TYR A 232 -11.27 9.56 -12.53
N ILE A 233 -10.42 9.13 -11.58
CA ILE A 233 -9.30 8.22 -11.83
C ILE A 233 -9.61 6.87 -11.17
N THR A 234 -9.76 5.82 -11.98
CA THR A 234 -9.94 4.44 -11.50
C THR A 234 -9.32 3.44 -12.47
N GLY A 235 -8.81 2.33 -11.94
CA GLY A 235 -8.10 1.30 -12.72
C GLY A 235 -6.70 1.73 -13.18
N HIS A 236 -6.19 2.86 -12.69
CA HIS A 236 -4.92 3.44 -13.13
C HIS A 236 -3.74 2.94 -12.29
N VAL A 237 -2.57 2.84 -12.92
CA VAL A 237 -1.28 2.60 -12.25
C VAL A 237 -0.48 3.90 -12.31
N LEU A 238 -0.41 4.60 -11.19
CA LEU A 238 0.35 5.84 -11.08
C LEU A 238 1.81 5.55 -10.76
N ASN A 239 2.69 5.79 -11.72
CA ASN A 239 4.13 5.60 -11.55
C ASN A 239 4.73 6.71 -10.68
N VAL A 240 5.46 6.32 -9.61
CA VAL A 240 6.22 7.21 -8.71
C VAL A 240 7.64 6.67 -8.62
N ASN A 241 8.42 6.83 -9.70
CA ASN A 241 9.67 6.12 -9.89
C ASN A 241 10.82 6.99 -10.44
N GLY A 242 10.64 8.31 -10.46
CA GLY A 242 11.68 9.24 -10.94
C GLY A 242 12.01 9.13 -12.43
N GLY A 243 11.11 8.53 -13.23
CA GLY A 243 11.30 8.28 -14.65
C GLY A 243 11.97 6.94 -14.97
N LEU A 244 12.22 6.07 -13.98
CA LEU A 244 12.82 4.74 -14.19
C LEU A 244 12.00 3.89 -15.19
N LEU A 245 10.68 4.04 -15.17
CA LEU A 245 9.76 3.52 -16.17
C LEU A 245 8.82 4.63 -16.60
N MET A 246 8.76 4.90 -17.89
CA MET A 246 7.86 5.87 -18.52
C MET A 246 6.78 5.12 -19.32
N GLY A 247 5.56 5.59 -19.26
CA GLY A 247 4.40 4.98 -19.96
C GLY A 247 3.20 4.82 -19.06
#